data_d77ec1d734e4acf3c1a467955cbb5504
#
_entry.id   d77ec1d734e4acf3c1a467955cbb5504
#
_cell.length_a   1.000
_cell.length_b   1.000
_cell.length_c   1.000
_cell.angle_alpha   90.00
_cell.angle_beta   90.00
_cell.angle_gamma   90.00
#
_symmetry.space_group_name_H-M   'P 1'
#
loop_
_entity.id
_entity.type
_entity.pdbx_description
1 polymer ?
#
loop_
_entity_poly.entity_id
_entity_poly.type
_entity_poly.pdbx_seq_one_letter_code
_entity_poly.pdbx_strand_id
1 'polypeptide(L)'
;ALGCTYVIYSTRKHEGAAPRLRIIAPLDRECGSEEYEAIARKLAEFIDINIFDPTTFEPVRLMYWPSCSKDSEFVFFYEDKPFLSKDGMLSLYGNWQNIEEWPQVPGAVKLRERSAKKQGDPLSKSGIVGAFCKNYSIEEAMTEFIPGTYEPAGNDRYTFTGGSTVGGAVVYDDKFIYSHHATDPCSGKLCNAFDMVRLHLFGDEDMDSLPDTPTNKLPSYGSMCRFISDRDEIKQIVIKERQEQVSNAFGQELQTAPSTYDPQWMTKLKVNPNTGNPVSTPYNMKLIIENDPVIANKFYFDEFADRVYITGSLPWDASMQSGKRVWGDGDDAALRNYLSDAYGISGKEKIADSLTEIIQKRKFHPLKEYLSSLIWDGVPRVDTLLTDYLGALDTAYTRAAIRKCLVAAVARVFRPGVKFDNMIILAGRQGLGKSTFWNRLGLDWYSDSLSTFEGKEASELLQGYWIIEVGELAGLNKA
;
A
#
# COMPACT_ATOMS: atom_id res chain seq x y z
N ALA A 1 -18.47 59.91 -0.81
CA ALA A 1 -17.92 60.08 0.55
C ALA A 1 -18.56 59.04 1.47
N LEU A 2 -17.74 58.28 2.20
CA LEU A 2 -18.20 57.17 3.05
C LEU A 2 -18.93 57.63 4.33
N GLY A 3 -18.92 58.92 4.60
CA GLY A 3 -19.56 59.48 5.80
C GLY A 3 -18.83 59.23 7.14
N CYS A 4 -17.72 58.55 7.12
CA CYS A 4 -16.89 58.20 8.28
C CYS A 4 -15.44 58.65 8.07
N THR A 5 -14.60 58.54 9.11
CA THR A 5 -13.16 58.71 9.02
C THR A 5 -12.56 57.55 8.20
N TYR A 6 -11.67 57.86 7.28
CA TYR A 6 -10.87 56.87 6.56
C TYR A 6 -9.56 57.44 6.03
N VAL A 7 -8.61 56.52 5.79
CA VAL A 7 -7.34 56.82 5.13
C VAL A 7 -7.20 55.92 3.92
N ILE A 8 -6.81 56.51 2.78
CA ILE A 8 -6.44 55.75 1.57
C ILE A 8 -4.98 56.04 1.29
N TYR A 9 -4.17 54.98 1.00
CA TYR A 9 -2.82 55.10 0.58
C TYR A 9 -2.39 54.07 -0.47
N SER A 10 -1.43 54.45 -1.30
CA SER A 10 -0.90 53.55 -2.31
C SER A 10 0.08 52.52 -1.71
N THR A 11 0.06 51.30 -2.25
CA THR A 11 1.00 50.26 -1.88
C THR A 11 2.29 50.35 -2.70
N ARG A 12 3.35 49.69 -2.29
CA ARG A 12 4.68 49.69 -2.95
C ARG A 12 4.65 49.42 -4.45
N LYS A 13 3.68 48.63 -4.93
CA LYS A 13 3.54 48.23 -6.34
C LYS A 13 2.44 49.04 -7.05
N HIS A 14 2.11 50.20 -6.54
CA HIS A 14 1.12 51.09 -7.18
C HIS A 14 1.71 51.71 -8.44
N GLU A 15 0.94 51.70 -9.51
CA GLU A 15 1.21 52.37 -10.78
C GLU A 15 -0.07 53.08 -11.24
N GLY A 16 0.02 54.26 -11.86
CA GLY A 16 -1.14 55.00 -12.32
C GLY A 16 -2.04 54.21 -13.28
N ALA A 17 -1.45 53.35 -14.14
CA ALA A 17 -2.16 52.47 -15.04
C ALA A 17 -2.78 51.24 -14.39
N ALA A 18 -2.27 50.84 -13.19
CA ALA A 18 -2.73 49.69 -12.42
C ALA A 18 -2.77 50.03 -10.92
N PRO A 19 -3.76 50.85 -10.48
CA PRO A 19 -3.81 51.37 -9.13
C PRO A 19 -3.87 50.26 -8.08
N ARG A 20 -3.05 50.39 -7.03
CA ARG A 20 -3.04 49.49 -5.87
C ARG A 20 -3.13 50.34 -4.59
N LEU A 21 -4.32 50.43 -4.06
CA LEU A 21 -4.64 51.25 -2.92
C LEU A 21 -5.06 50.42 -1.73
N ARG A 22 -4.89 50.96 -0.54
CA ARG A 22 -5.46 50.41 0.69
C ARG A 22 -6.34 51.48 1.33
N ILE A 23 -7.45 51.04 1.90
CA ILE A 23 -8.34 51.84 2.71
C ILE A 23 -8.30 51.32 4.14
N ILE A 24 -8.23 52.23 5.11
CA ILE A 24 -8.39 51.96 6.53
C ILE A 24 -9.50 52.86 7.04
N ALA A 25 -10.54 52.23 7.61
CA ALA A 25 -11.65 52.92 8.27
C ALA A 25 -11.72 52.45 9.73
N PRO A 26 -11.34 53.26 10.71
CA PRO A 26 -11.43 52.88 12.11
C PRO A 26 -12.86 52.72 12.57
N LEU A 27 -13.13 51.66 13.37
CA LEU A 27 -14.44 51.43 13.98
C LEU A 27 -14.59 52.21 15.29
N ASP A 28 -15.82 52.54 15.65
CA ASP A 28 -16.16 53.20 16.90
C ASP A 28 -15.90 52.35 18.15
N ARG A 29 -15.78 51.06 18.00
CA ARG A 29 -15.41 50.08 19.05
C ARG A 29 -14.83 48.78 18.46
N GLU A 30 -14.26 47.94 19.30
CA GLU A 30 -13.73 46.64 18.94
C GLU A 30 -14.80 45.72 18.35
N CYS A 31 -14.40 44.86 17.40
CA CYS A 31 -15.25 43.86 16.77
C CYS A 31 -14.55 42.48 16.79
N GLY A 32 -15.38 41.45 16.79
CA GLY A 32 -14.92 40.06 16.60
C GLY A 32 -14.52 39.79 15.14
N SER A 33 -13.84 38.69 14.91
CA SER A 33 -13.36 38.31 13.57
C SER A 33 -14.48 38.15 12.55
N GLU A 34 -15.60 37.56 12.94
CA GLU A 34 -16.78 37.36 12.06
C GLU A 34 -17.51 38.66 11.80
N GLU A 35 -17.66 39.51 12.83
CA GLU A 35 -18.22 40.88 12.68
C GLU A 35 -17.34 41.71 11.72
N TYR A 36 -16.01 41.56 11.82
CA TYR A 36 -15.09 42.26 10.91
C TYR A 36 -15.35 41.89 9.44
N GLU A 37 -15.49 40.61 9.15
CA GLU A 37 -15.72 40.17 7.76
C GLU A 37 -17.04 40.68 7.22
N ALA A 38 -18.13 40.63 8.01
CA ALA A 38 -19.44 41.18 7.63
C ALA A 38 -19.35 42.69 7.37
N ILE A 39 -18.72 43.45 8.28
CA ILE A 39 -18.56 44.90 8.14
C ILE A 39 -17.69 45.24 6.93
N ALA A 40 -16.57 44.56 6.74
CA ALA A 40 -15.64 44.82 5.64
C ALA A 40 -16.27 44.56 4.27
N ARG A 41 -17.07 43.49 4.14
CA ARG A 41 -17.80 43.17 2.90
C ARG A 41 -18.89 44.18 2.61
N LYS A 42 -19.64 44.61 3.65
CA LYS A 42 -20.67 45.65 3.49
C LYS A 42 -20.07 47.00 3.14
N LEU A 43 -18.94 47.37 3.74
CA LEU A 43 -18.21 48.58 3.37
C LEU A 43 -17.68 48.52 1.91
N ALA A 44 -17.17 47.38 1.50
CA ALA A 44 -16.71 47.15 0.13
C ALA A 44 -17.87 47.25 -0.88
N GLU A 45 -19.05 46.73 -0.53
CA GLU A 45 -20.27 46.84 -1.36
C GLU A 45 -20.64 48.30 -1.63
N PHE A 46 -20.54 49.19 -0.63
CA PHE A 46 -20.79 50.63 -0.81
C PHE A 46 -19.79 51.32 -1.74
N ILE A 47 -18.58 50.78 -1.86
CA ILE A 47 -17.55 51.35 -2.72
C ILE A 47 -17.64 50.75 -4.14
N ASP A 48 -17.47 49.52 -4.28
CA ASP A 48 -17.64 48.59 -5.38
C ASP A 48 -16.82 47.31 -5.00
N ILE A 49 -17.48 46.27 -4.55
CA ILE A 49 -16.83 45.05 -4.08
C ILE A 49 -15.97 44.37 -5.17
N ASN A 50 -16.21 44.65 -6.45
CA ASN A 50 -15.49 44.08 -7.58
C ASN A 50 -14.03 44.55 -7.69
N ILE A 51 -13.69 45.69 -7.09
CA ILE A 51 -12.34 46.23 -7.14
C ILE A 51 -11.44 45.77 -5.96
N PHE A 52 -12.02 45.04 -5.00
CA PHE A 52 -11.27 44.53 -3.84
C PHE A 52 -10.61 43.21 -4.10
N ASP A 53 -9.41 43.04 -3.53
CA ASP A 53 -8.73 41.72 -3.45
C ASP A 53 -9.57 40.80 -2.56
N PRO A 54 -9.96 39.61 -3.04
CA PRO A 54 -10.76 38.65 -2.25
C PRO A 54 -10.17 38.31 -0.88
N THR A 55 -8.86 38.35 -0.74
CA THR A 55 -8.19 38.06 0.54
C THR A 55 -8.22 39.21 1.53
N THR A 56 -8.72 40.39 1.14
CA THR A 56 -8.84 41.57 2.03
C THR A 56 -9.79 41.32 3.19
N PHE A 57 -10.77 40.44 3.02
CA PHE A 57 -11.82 40.16 3.99
C PHE A 57 -11.42 39.18 5.07
N GLU A 58 -10.22 38.55 4.95
CA GLU A 58 -9.66 37.62 5.96
C GLU A 58 -9.22 38.41 7.21
N PRO A 59 -9.77 38.15 8.43
CA PRO A 59 -9.45 38.91 9.65
C PRO A 59 -7.98 38.89 10.03
N VAL A 60 -7.28 37.79 9.70
CA VAL A 60 -5.84 37.58 10.01
C VAL A 60 -4.90 38.12 8.93
N ARG A 61 -5.44 38.83 7.93
CA ARG A 61 -4.64 39.33 6.80
C ARG A 61 -3.61 40.35 7.24
N LEU A 62 -2.33 40.01 7.05
CA LEU A 62 -1.24 40.92 7.33
C LEU A 62 -1.27 42.15 6.41
N MET A 63 -1.27 43.35 7.00
CA MET A 63 -1.18 44.58 6.29
C MET A 63 0.17 45.25 6.54
N TYR A 64 0.95 45.45 5.46
CA TYR A 64 2.23 46.16 5.55
C TYR A 64 2.05 47.65 5.70
N TRP A 65 2.96 48.31 6.41
CA TRP A 65 3.02 49.74 6.50
C TRP A 65 3.11 50.41 5.13
N PRO A 66 2.62 51.66 4.98
CA PRO A 66 2.77 52.41 3.76
C PRO A 66 4.22 52.50 3.30
N SER A 67 4.46 52.14 2.07
CA SER A 67 5.79 52.27 1.46
C SER A 67 5.65 52.45 -0.04
N CYS A 68 6.51 53.31 -0.63
CA CYS A 68 6.63 53.46 -2.07
C CYS A 68 8.08 53.25 -2.53
N SER A 69 8.29 52.86 -3.77
CA SER A 69 9.62 52.90 -4.38
C SER A 69 9.97 54.34 -4.74
N LYS A 70 11.28 54.62 -4.86
CA LYS A 70 11.79 55.98 -5.11
C LYS A 70 11.20 56.62 -6.38
N ASP A 71 10.86 55.77 -7.36
CA ASP A 71 10.40 56.18 -8.69
C ASP A 71 8.88 55.98 -8.89
N SER A 72 8.12 55.68 -7.82
CA SER A 72 6.67 55.49 -7.90
C SER A 72 5.93 56.65 -7.28
N GLU A 73 4.72 56.93 -7.80
CA GLU A 73 3.80 57.93 -7.25
C GLU A 73 3.23 57.40 -5.94
N PHE A 74 3.29 58.25 -4.87
CA PHE A 74 2.65 57.97 -3.60
C PHE A 74 1.33 58.70 -3.51
N VAL A 75 0.22 57.96 -3.46
CA VAL A 75 -1.10 58.50 -3.28
C VAL A 75 -1.49 58.39 -1.80
N PHE A 76 -1.91 59.50 -1.22
CA PHE A 76 -2.39 59.53 0.15
C PHE A 76 -3.60 60.49 0.24
N PHE A 77 -4.67 60.01 0.83
CA PHE A 77 -5.85 60.80 1.09
C PHE A 77 -6.44 60.39 2.43
N TYR A 78 -7.01 61.34 3.16
CA TYR A 78 -7.71 61.10 4.40
C TYR A 78 -8.94 62.00 4.53
N GLU A 79 -9.96 61.50 5.26
CA GLU A 79 -11.11 62.25 5.67
C GLU A 79 -11.28 62.12 7.18
N ASP A 80 -11.43 63.25 7.90
CA ASP A 80 -11.62 63.33 9.35
C ASP A 80 -13.10 63.54 9.64
N LYS A 81 -13.78 62.49 10.09
CA LYS A 81 -15.20 62.40 10.44
C LYS A 81 -15.36 61.46 11.64
N PRO A 82 -16.59 61.27 12.17
CA PRO A 82 -16.82 60.21 13.15
C PRO A 82 -16.30 58.84 12.65
N PHE A 83 -15.85 58.00 13.57
CA PHE A 83 -15.46 56.61 13.23
C PHE A 83 -16.64 55.81 12.65
N LEU A 84 -16.36 54.81 11.88
CA LEU A 84 -17.34 53.94 11.29
C LEU A 84 -18.10 53.19 12.39
N SER A 85 -19.43 53.35 12.44
CA SER A 85 -20.23 52.67 13.45
C SER A 85 -20.33 51.18 13.19
N LYS A 86 -19.83 50.35 14.11
CA LYS A 86 -19.95 48.90 14.10
C LYS A 86 -21.40 48.47 13.99
N ASP A 87 -22.27 48.89 14.93
CA ASP A 87 -23.66 48.49 14.92
C ASP A 87 -24.42 49.05 13.72
N GLY A 88 -24.06 50.26 13.29
CA GLY A 88 -24.63 50.86 12.08
C GLY A 88 -24.39 49.98 10.85
N MET A 89 -23.17 49.46 10.69
CA MET A 89 -22.83 48.56 9.58
C MET A 89 -23.53 47.21 9.66
N LEU A 90 -23.54 46.60 10.85
CA LEU A 90 -24.19 45.30 11.07
C LEU A 90 -25.71 45.36 10.91
N SER A 91 -26.34 46.49 11.28
CA SER A 91 -27.79 46.70 11.10
C SER A 91 -28.24 46.80 9.65
N LEU A 92 -27.32 46.95 8.69
CA LEU A 92 -27.65 46.95 7.27
C LEU A 92 -27.94 45.54 6.71
N TYR A 93 -27.70 44.50 7.50
CA TYR A 93 -28.14 43.13 7.21
C TYR A 93 -29.50 42.88 7.87
N GLY A 94 -30.29 41.96 7.29
CA GLY A 94 -31.45 41.41 7.97
C GLY A 94 -31.03 40.55 9.16
N ASN A 95 -30.04 39.71 8.93
CA ASN A 95 -29.30 38.96 9.94
C ASN A 95 -27.83 38.86 9.53
N TRP A 96 -26.96 39.66 10.13
CA TRP A 96 -25.52 39.64 9.79
C TRP A 96 -24.82 38.30 10.13
N GLN A 97 -25.41 37.50 11.01
CA GLN A 97 -24.88 36.16 11.33
C GLN A 97 -25.19 35.15 10.23
N ASN A 98 -26.12 35.44 9.35
CA ASN A 98 -26.40 34.63 8.17
C ASN A 98 -25.44 35.00 7.03
N ILE A 99 -24.46 34.15 6.79
CA ILE A 99 -23.42 34.37 5.76
C ILE A 99 -24.00 34.47 4.34
N GLU A 100 -25.19 33.92 4.09
CA GLU A 100 -25.85 34.05 2.78
C GLU A 100 -26.24 35.50 2.44
N GLU A 101 -26.45 36.32 3.46
CA GLU A 101 -26.75 37.75 3.28
C GLU A 101 -25.49 38.59 2.99
N TRP A 102 -24.30 38.04 3.14
CA TRP A 102 -23.08 38.79 2.94
C TRP A 102 -22.81 39.04 1.45
N PRO A 103 -22.38 40.27 1.09
CA PRO A 103 -21.98 40.55 -0.28
C PRO A 103 -20.96 39.56 -0.83
N GLN A 104 -21.25 39.04 -2.02
CA GLN A 104 -20.39 38.05 -2.65
C GLN A 104 -19.10 38.69 -3.18
N VAL A 105 -17.95 38.12 -2.83
CA VAL A 105 -16.66 38.63 -3.28
C VAL A 105 -16.33 38.07 -4.65
N PRO A 106 -16.21 38.89 -5.71
CA PRO A 106 -15.85 38.43 -7.03
C PRO A 106 -14.50 37.77 -7.03
N GLY A 107 -14.38 36.64 -7.70
CA GLY A 107 -13.12 35.88 -7.75
C GLY A 107 -12.89 34.89 -6.59
N ALA A 108 -13.69 34.94 -5.52
CA ALA A 108 -13.61 33.93 -4.44
C ALA A 108 -13.91 32.54 -4.97
N VAL A 109 -14.86 32.39 -5.89
CA VAL A 109 -15.13 31.12 -6.59
C VAL A 109 -13.91 30.65 -7.40
N LYS A 110 -13.28 31.57 -8.16
CA LYS A 110 -12.06 31.24 -8.95
C LYS A 110 -10.87 30.87 -8.07
N LEU A 111 -10.73 31.47 -6.89
CA LEU A 111 -9.67 31.11 -5.94
C LEU A 111 -9.92 29.70 -5.36
N ARG A 112 -11.16 29.38 -5.01
CA ARG A 112 -11.56 28.04 -4.55
C ARG A 112 -11.32 26.98 -5.62
N GLU A 113 -11.74 27.24 -6.86
CA GLU A 113 -11.49 26.37 -8.01
C GLU A 113 -9.99 26.14 -8.26
N ARG A 114 -9.16 27.19 -8.13
CA ARG A 114 -7.70 27.08 -8.23
C ARG A 114 -7.12 26.25 -7.09
N SER A 115 -7.62 26.42 -5.89
CA SER A 115 -7.21 25.64 -4.72
C SER A 115 -7.60 24.18 -4.87
N ALA A 116 -8.81 23.88 -5.34
CA ALA A 116 -9.28 22.53 -5.65
C ALA A 116 -8.41 21.88 -6.76
N LYS A 117 -8.13 22.60 -7.84
CA LYS A 117 -7.22 22.12 -8.90
C LYS A 117 -5.81 21.85 -8.40
N LYS A 118 -5.28 22.70 -7.52
CA LYS A 118 -3.93 22.50 -6.93
C LYS A 118 -3.90 21.31 -5.98
N GLN A 119 -4.96 21.08 -5.23
CA GLN A 119 -5.05 19.97 -4.29
C GLN A 119 -5.33 18.63 -5.00
N GLY A 120 -5.99 18.65 -6.16
CA GLY A 120 -6.45 17.50 -6.91
C GLY A 120 -7.60 16.77 -6.24
N ASP A 121 -8.21 15.79 -6.91
CA ASP A 121 -9.28 14.99 -6.34
C ASP A 121 -8.76 14.11 -5.21
N PRO A 122 -9.26 14.26 -3.96
CA PRO A 122 -8.82 13.48 -2.83
C PRO A 122 -9.07 11.97 -3.02
N LEU A 123 -10.09 11.59 -3.80
CA LEU A 123 -10.38 10.19 -4.10
C LEU A 123 -9.40 9.56 -5.10
N SER A 124 -8.68 10.37 -5.87
CA SER A 124 -7.65 9.86 -6.78
C SER A 124 -6.27 9.71 -6.13
N LYS A 125 -6.10 10.23 -4.91
CA LYS A 125 -4.84 10.12 -4.17
C LYS A 125 -4.61 8.69 -3.70
N SER A 126 -3.35 8.26 -3.74
CA SER A 126 -2.89 6.98 -3.15
C SER A 126 -2.38 7.18 -1.72
N GLY A 127 -2.20 6.07 -1.00
CA GLY A 127 -1.69 6.06 0.36
C GLY A 127 -2.70 6.48 1.40
N ILE A 128 -2.22 6.80 2.61
CA ILE A 128 -3.08 6.95 3.80
C ILE A 128 -4.11 8.08 3.69
N VAL A 129 -3.75 9.20 3.06
CA VAL A 129 -4.67 10.33 2.83
C VAL A 129 -5.79 9.95 1.88
N GLY A 130 -5.43 9.31 0.75
CA GLY A 130 -6.42 8.84 -0.22
C GLY A 130 -7.31 7.76 0.34
N ALA A 131 -6.75 6.81 1.08
CA ALA A 131 -7.51 5.74 1.74
C ALA A 131 -8.53 6.32 2.75
N PHE A 132 -8.14 7.32 3.53
CA PHE A 132 -9.05 7.99 4.45
C PHE A 132 -10.21 8.68 3.71
N CYS A 133 -9.90 9.48 2.68
CA CYS A 133 -10.93 10.19 1.91
C CYS A 133 -11.84 9.26 1.07
N LYS A 134 -11.37 8.05 0.71
CA LYS A 134 -12.20 7.03 0.05
C LYS A 134 -13.12 6.30 1.01
N ASN A 135 -12.70 6.16 2.27
CA ASN A 135 -13.48 5.47 3.29
C ASN A 135 -14.46 6.40 4.02
N TYR A 136 -14.14 7.68 4.13
CA TYR A 136 -14.95 8.67 4.84
C TYR A 136 -15.22 9.89 3.95
N SER A 137 -16.48 10.14 3.68
CA SER A 137 -16.95 11.42 3.14
C SER A 137 -16.72 12.56 4.15
N ILE A 138 -16.96 13.80 3.77
CA ILE A 138 -16.87 14.94 4.70
C ILE A 138 -17.87 14.75 5.86
N GLU A 139 -19.10 14.36 5.57
CA GLU A 139 -20.17 14.20 6.58
C GLU A 139 -19.89 13.02 7.53
N GLU A 140 -19.44 11.89 6.98
CA GLU A 140 -19.05 10.74 7.79
C GLU A 140 -17.87 11.06 8.69
N ALA A 141 -16.88 11.79 8.17
CA ALA A 141 -15.72 12.22 8.95
C ALA A 141 -16.09 13.21 10.07
N MET A 142 -17.03 14.13 9.82
CA MET A 142 -17.58 15.02 10.87
C MET A 142 -18.21 14.20 11.99
N THR A 143 -19.04 13.24 11.63
CA THR A 143 -19.81 12.45 12.59
C THR A 143 -18.92 11.51 13.42
N GLU A 144 -17.98 10.85 12.78
CA GLU A 144 -17.14 9.82 13.40
C GLU A 144 -16.02 10.43 14.26
N PHE A 145 -15.34 11.48 13.76
CA PHE A 145 -14.09 11.95 14.37
C PHE A 145 -14.21 13.26 15.15
N ILE A 146 -15.15 14.12 14.76
CA ILE A 146 -15.36 15.44 15.38
C ILE A 146 -16.85 15.69 15.67
N PRO A 147 -17.53 14.77 16.37
CA PRO A 147 -18.96 14.85 16.64
C PRO A 147 -19.31 16.15 17.38
N GLY A 148 -20.41 16.78 16.98
CA GLY A 148 -20.90 18.02 17.61
C GLY A 148 -20.11 19.28 17.25
N THR A 149 -19.11 19.19 16.38
CA THR A 149 -18.33 20.35 15.92
C THR A 149 -19.07 21.14 14.85
N TYR A 150 -19.85 20.47 14.04
CA TYR A 150 -20.66 21.09 12.99
C TYR A 150 -22.12 20.66 13.09
N GLU A 151 -23.03 21.63 12.93
CA GLU A 151 -24.48 21.40 12.88
C GLU A 151 -25.00 21.69 11.46
N PRO A 152 -25.83 20.82 10.87
CA PRO A 152 -26.40 21.05 9.54
C PRO A 152 -27.23 22.35 9.49
N ALA A 153 -27.00 23.16 8.46
CA ALA A 153 -27.76 24.42 8.22
C ALA A 153 -28.56 24.38 6.90
N GLY A 154 -28.60 23.21 6.22
CA GLY A 154 -29.29 23.01 4.93
C GLY A 154 -28.39 23.35 3.72
N ASN A 155 -28.76 22.82 2.53
CA ASN A 155 -28.07 23.11 1.25
C ASN A 155 -26.53 22.91 1.31
N ASP A 156 -26.06 21.77 1.81
CA ASP A 156 -24.63 21.44 1.98
C ASP A 156 -23.84 22.43 2.85
N ARG A 157 -24.54 23.15 3.73
CA ARG A 157 -24.00 24.12 4.69
C ARG A 157 -24.06 23.60 6.10
N TYR A 158 -23.06 23.98 6.86
CA TYR A 158 -22.90 23.62 8.26
C TYR A 158 -22.54 24.86 9.09
N THR A 159 -23.00 24.85 10.33
CA THR A 159 -22.62 25.83 11.34
C THR A 159 -21.52 25.26 12.21
N PHE A 160 -20.38 25.93 12.30
CA PHE A 160 -19.36 25.59 13.28
C PHE A 160 -19.83 26.02 14.67
N THR A 161 -19.95 25.07 15.59
CA THR A 161 -20.51 25.30 16.94
C THR A 161 -19.66 26.21 17.82
N GLY A 162 -18.36 26.35 17.53
CA GLY A 162 -17.46 27.32 18.18
C GLY A 162 -17.48 28.73 17.61
N GLY A 163 -18.32 28.99 16.59
CA GLY A 163 -18.46 30.29 15.94
C GLY A 163 -19.75 31.01 16.35
N SER A 164 -19.92 32.26 15.89
CA SER A 164 -21.11 33.07 16.11
C SER A 164 -22.01 33.24 14.87
N THR A 165 -21.53 32.74 13.71
CA THR A 165 -22.27 32.81 12.44
C THR A 165 -22.93 31.47 12.09
N VAL A 166 -23.97 31.51 11.25
CA VAL A 166 -24.75 30.34 10.85
C VAL A 166 -24.47 30.00 9.38
N GLY A 167 -24.31 28.68 9.06
CA GLY A 167 -24.17 28.21 7.69
C GLY A 167 -22.88 28.62 6.99
N GLY A 168 -21.84 28.93 7.75
CA GLY A 168 -20.56 29.42 7.21
C GLY A 168 -19.61 28.37 6.69
N ALA A 169 -19.79 27.11 7.03
CA ALA A 169 -19.04 26.01 6.46
C ALA A 169 -19.82 25.37 5.31
N VAL A 170 -19.20 25.24 4.13
CA VAL A 170 -19.84 24.75 2.91
C VAL A 170 -19.12 23.51 2.43
N VAL A 171 -19.87 22.45 2.19
CA VAL A 171 -19.36 21.18 1.62
C VAL A 171 -19.53 21.20 0.11
N TYR A 172 -18.53 20.74 -0.63
CA TYR A 172 -18.49 20.70 -2.09
C TYR A 172 -18.27 19.27 -2.55
N ASP A 173 -19.21 18.74 -3.32
CA ASP A 173 -19.19 17.40 -3.93
C ASP A 173 -18.91 16.28 -2.90
N ASP A 174 -19.21 16.53 -1.63
CA ASP A 174 -18.88 15.67 -0.47
C ASP A 174 -17.39 15.29 -0.37
N LYS A 175 -16.54 16.06 -1.03
CA LYS A 175 -15.07 15.85 -1.08
C LYS A 175 -14.29 16.92 -0.36
N PHE A 176 -14.84 18.11 -0.26
CA PHE A 176 -14.18 19.26 0.33
C PHE A 176 -15.11 20.05 1.22
N ILE A 177 -14.55 20.63 2.26
CA ILE A 177 -15.20 21.65 3.07
C ILE A 177 -14.40 22.95 3.00
N TYR A 178 -15.10 24.07 2.95
CA TYR A 178 -14.54 25.40 3.10
C TYR A 178 -15.33 26.16 4.17
N SER A 179 -14.64 26.68 5.18
CA SER A 179 -15.29 27.41 6.27
C SER A 179 -15.00 28.91 6.18
N HIS A 180 -16.07 29.71 6.34
CA HIS A 180 -16.04 31.14 6.53
C HIS A 180 -16.06 31.54 8.01
N HIS A 181 -16.25 30.58 8.93
CA HIS A 181 -16.17 30.86 10.36
C HIS A 181 -14.71 31.14 10.76
N ALA A 182 -14.44 32.36 11.20
CA ALA A 182 -13.08 32.82 11.47
C ALA A 182 -12.38 32.05 12.60
N THR A 183 -13.13 31.47 13.53
CA THR A 183 -12.65 30.67 14.65
C THR A 183 -12.52 29.17 14.33
N ASP A 184 -13.00 28.74 13.16
CA ASP A 184 -12.89 27.36 12.70
C ASP A 184 -11.45 27.05 12.29
N PRO A 185 -10.82 25.95 12.75
CA PRO A 185 -9.52 25.50 12.26
C PRO A 185 -9.40 25.36 10.72
N CYS A 186 -10.53 25.10 10.04
CA CYS A 186 -10.65 25.04 8.58
C CYS A 186 -10.85 26.42 7.92
N SER A 187 -10.89 27.51 8.69
CA SER A 187 -11.17 28.86 8.17
C SER A 187 -10.26 29.24 7.00
N GLY A 188 -10.88 29.71 5.91
CA GLY A 188 -10.16 30.19 4.73
C GLY A 188 -9.40 29.11 3.94
N LYS A 189 -9.53 27.84 4.31
CA LYS A 189 -8.86 26.70 3.66
C LYS A 189 -9.88 25.77 3.02
N LEU A 190 -9.56 25.29 1.82
CA LEU A 190 -10.32 24.19 1.22
C LEU A 190 -9.74 22.87 1.72
N CYS A 191 -10.46 22.18 2.60
CA CYS A 191 -10.01 20.97 3.27
C CYS A 191 -10.74 19.74 2.73
N ASN A 192 -10.01 18.65 2.48
CA ASN A 192 -10.62 17.33 2.32
C ASN A 192 -10.93 16.71 3.69
N ALA A 193 -11.57 15.54 3.74
CA ALA A 193 -11.93 14.88 5.00
C ALA A 193 -10.74 14.67 5.94
N PHE A 194 -9.58 14.24 5.40
CA PHE A 194 -8.36 14.04 6.18
C PHE A 194 -7.84 15.35 6.79
N ASP A 195 -7.75 16.43 5.98
CA ASP A 195 -7.26 17.72 6.46
C ASP A 195 -8.23 18.38 7.44
N MET A 196 -9.53 18.22 7.26
CA MET A 196 -10.56 18.70 8.20
C MET A 196 -10.35 18.06 9.57
N VAL A 197 -10.32 16.74 9.65
CA VAL A 197 -10.14 16.02 10.94
C VAL A 197 -8.77 16.36 11.55
N ARG A 198 -7.71 16.40 10.73
CA ARG A 198 -6.36 16.76 11.17
C ARG A 198 -6.31 18.12 11.85
N LEU A 199 -6.92 19.14 11.24
CA LEU A 199 -6.88 20.51 11.77
C LEU A 199 -7.66 20.61 13.08
N HIS A 200 -8.79 19.92 13.21
CA HIS A 200 -9.59 19.96 14.44
C HIS A 200 -8.96 19.18 15.59
N LEU A 201 -8.31 18.05 15.33
CA LEU A 201 -7.76 17.19 16.40
C LEU A 201 -6.32 17.54 16.76
N PHE A 202 -5.52 18.00 15.80
CA PHE A 202 -4.08 18.14 15.93
C PHE A 202 -3.54 19.49 15.43
N GLY A 203 -4.41 20.42 15.00
CA GLY A 203 -3.97 21.69 14.41
C GLY A 203 -3.10 22.55 15.33
N ASP A 204 -3.32 22.47 16.62
CA ASP A 204 -2.54 23.20 17.62
C ASP A 204 -1.05 22.78 17.67
N GLU A 205 -0.74 21.57 17.23
CA GLU A 205 0.66 21.07 17.15
C GLU A 205 1.48 21.83 16.10
N ASP A 206 0.82 22.54 15.18
CA ASP A 206 1.49 23.27 14.09
C ASP A 206 1.87 24.71 14.44
N MET A 207 1.55 25.22 15.67
CA MET A 207 1.72 26.63 16.05
C MET A 207 3.15 27.14 15.89
N ASP A 208 4.14 26.31 16.19
CA ASP A 208 5.56 26.65 16.09
C ASP A 208 6.16 26.39 14.69
N SER A 209 5.34 25.93 13.74
CA SER A 209 5.82 25.63 12.39
C SER A 209 5.97 26.89 11.54
N LEU A 210 6.93 26.90 10.64
CA LEU A 210 7.11 28.01 9.70
C LEU A 210 5.91 28.07 8.72
N PRO A 211 5.46 29.27 8.33
CA PRO A 211 4.27 29.47 7.47
C PRO A 211 4.30 28.70 6.15
N ASP A 212 5.48 28.46 5.59
CA ASP A 212 5.68 27.78 4.30
C ASP A 212 5.99 26.27 4.45
N THR A 213 5.83 25.72 5.66
CA THR A 213 6.09 24.29 5.89
C THR A 213 5.09 23.44 5.09
N PRO A 214 5.56 22.51 4.24
CA PRO A 214 4.68 21.60 3.51
C PRO A 214 3.81 20.78 4.47
N THR A 215 2.53 20.59 4.14
CA THR A 215 1.55 19.90 5.00
C THR A 215 2.04 18.53 5.49
N ASN A 216 2.70 17.77 4.64
CA ASN A 216 3.22 16.44 4.99
C ASN A 216 4.45 16.46 5.94
N LYS A 217 4.96 17.64 6.27
CA LYS A 217 6.05 17.85 7.25
C LYS A 217 5.57 18.49 8.54
N LEU A 218 4.30 18.84 8.62
CA LEU A 218 3.70 19.41 9.82
C LEU A 218 3.55 18.35 10.93
N PRO A 219 3.74 18.70 12.22
CA PRO A 219 3.50 17.80 13.35
C PRO A 219 2.10 17.18 13.33
N SER A 220 1.07 18.00 13.10
CA SER A 220 -0.32 17.55 13.00
C SER A 220 -0.54 16.45 11.96
N TYR A 221 0.17 16.54 10.82
CA TYR A 221 0.09 15.50 9.78
C TYR A 221 0.58 14.15 10.28
N GLY A 222 1.72 14.14 10.97
CA GLY A 222 2.26 12.92 11.58
C GLY A 222 1.33 12.34 12.64
N SER A 223 0.71 13.19 13.48
CA SER A 223 -0.25 12.79 14.51
C SER A 223 -1.53 12.21 13.90
N MET A 224 -2.08 12.85 12.87
CA MET A 224 -3.23 12.34 12.13
C MET A 224 -2.93 10.98 11.46
N CYS A 225 -1.79 10.87 10.80
CA CYS A 225 -1.38 9.59 10.20
C CYS A 225 -1.28 8.47 11.25
N ARG A 226 -0.67 8.73 12.42
CA ARG A 226 -0.62 7.75 13.52
C ARG A 226 -2.02 7.38 14.02
N PHE A 227 -2.89 8.36 14.16
CA PHE A 227 -4.25 8.17 14.65
C PHE A 227 -5.09 7.23 13.78
N ILE A 228 -4.92 7.29 12.45
CA ILE A 228 -5.70 6.48 11.51
C ILE A 228 -4.97 5.22 11.02
N SER A 229 -3.65 5.11 11.21
CA SER A 229 -2.83 4.02 10.64
C SER A 229 -3.20 2.63 11.16
N ASP A 230 -3.77 2.54 12.36
CA ASP A 230 -4.17 1.26 12.97
C ASP A 230 -5.61 0.85 12.64
N ARG A 231 -6.37 1.68 11.92
CA ARG A 231 -7.72 1.33 11.48
C ARG A 231 -7.68 0.31 10.35
N ASP A 232 -8.40 -0.78 10.53
CA ASP A 232 -8.37 -1.93 9.63
C ASP A 232 -8.87 -1.59 8.22
N GLU A 233 -9.91 -0.77 8.11
CA GLU A 233 -10.47 -0.29 6.86
C GLU A 233 -9.45 0.53 6.05
N ILE A 234 -8.67 1.37 6.70
CA ILE A 234 -7.62 2.17 6.05
C ILE A 234 -6.46 1.29 5.57
N LYS A 235 -6.01 0.35 6.42
CA LYS A 235 -4.97 -0.64 6.04
C LYS A 235 -5.37 -1.44 4.81
N GLN A 236 -6.60 -1.94 4.78
CA GLN A 236 -7.11 -2.74 3.66
C GLN A 236 -7.11 -1.95 2.35
N ILE A 237 -7.59 -0.69 2.37
CA ILE A 237 -7.62 0.15 1.18
C ILE A 237 -6.21 0.42 0.64
N VAL A 238 -5.27 0.84 1.52
CA VAL A 238 -3.89 1.14 1.12
C VAL A 238 -3.22 -0.08 0.47
N ILE A 239 -3.38 -1.26 1.07
CA ILE A 239 -2.74 -2.48 0.56
C ILE A 239 -3.41 -2.94 -0.73
N LYS A 240 -4.75 -2.91 -0.79
CA LYS A 240 -5.51 -3.30 -1.98
C LYS A 240 -5.16 -2.44 -3.20
N GLU A 241 -5.11 -1.12 -3.05
CA GLU A 241 -4.71 -0.20 -4.13
C GLU A 241 -3.32 -0.54 -4.69
N ARG A 242 -2.40 -0.88 -3.81
CA ARG A 242 -1.06 -1.24 -4.21
C ARG A 242 -1.04 -2.58 -4.95
N GLN A 243 -1.78 -3.57 -4.48
CA GLN A 243 -1.93 -4.85 -5.18
C GLN A 243 -2.56 -4.70 -6.57
N GLU A 244 -3.57 -3.83 -6.71
CA GLU A 244 -4.20 -3.52 -8.00
C GLU A 244 -3.21 -2.86 -8.98
N GLN A 245 -2.37 -1.93 -8.51
CA GLN A 245 -1.31 -1.34 -9.34
C GLN A 245 -0.33 -2.40 -9.84
N VAL A 246 0.06 -3.35 -9.00
CA VAL A 246 0.97 -4.44 -9.35
C VAL A 246 0.29 -5.43 -10.30
N SER A 247 -0.95 -5.81 -10.03
CA SER A 247 -1.72 -6.68 -10.93
C SER A 247 -1.82 -6.11 -12.35
N ASN A 248 -2.04 -4.81 -12.46
CA ASN A 248 -2.06 -4.13 -13.76
C ASN A 248 -0.68 -4.09 -14.45
N ALA A 249 0.41 -4.07 -13.69
CA ALA A 249 1.78 -4.07 -14.21
C ALA A 249 2.23 -5.46 -14.69
N PHE A 250 1.78 -6.55 -14.03
CA PHE A 250 2.13 -7.94 -14.36
C PHE A 250 1.14 -8.63 -15.32
N GLY A 251 0.06 -7.95 -15.76
CA GLY A 251 -0.93 -8.47 -16.70
C GLY A 251 -2.13 -9.18 -16.04
N GLN A 252 -3.21 -9.32 -16.81
CA GLN A 252 -4.53 -9.78 -16.33
C GLN A 252 -4.59 -11.26 -15.88
N GLU A 253 -3.54 -12.04 -16.04
CA GLU A 253 -3.54 -13.48 -15.71
C GLU A 253 -3.53 -13.79 -14.20
N LEU A 254 -3.35 -12.78 -13.35
CA LEU A 254 -3.32 -12.92 -11.88
C LEU A 254 -4.71 -12.89 -11.22
N GLN A 255 -5.80 -12.82 -11.97
CA GLN A 255 -7.15 -12.57 -11.43
C GLN A 255 -7.86 -13.81 -10.84
N THR A 256 -7.24 -14.97 -10.79
CA THR A 256 -7.86 -16.14 -10.17
C THR A 256 -7.39 -16.38 -8.73
N ALA A 257 -7.61 -15.40 -7.87
CA ALA A 257 -7.61 -15.70 -6.43
C ALA A 257 -8.82 -16.63 -6.14
N PRO A 258 -8.63 -17.71 -5.35
CA PRO A 258 -9.73 -18.58 -4.98
C PRO A 258 -10.87 -17.78 -4.34
N SER A 259 -12.12 -18.16 -4.61
CA SER A 259 -13.32 -17.54 -4.03
C SER A 259 -13.41 -17.63 -2.49
N THR A 260 -12.47 -18.31 -1.85
CA THR A 260 -12.34 -18.49 -0.40
C THR A 260 -11.30 -17.58 0.25
N TYR A 261 -10.79 -16.58 -0.48
CA TYR A 261 -9.81 -15.64 0.04
C TYR A 261 -10.39 -14.73 1.12
N ASP A 262 -9.83 -14.80 2.32
CA ASP A 262 -10.16 -13.90 3.43
C ASP A 262 -9.12 -12.76 3.50
N PRO A 263 -9.51 -11.52 3.21
CA PRO A 263 -8.59 -10.38 3.26
C PRO A 263 -8.21 -9.94 4.70
N GLN A 264 -8.81 -10.53 5.74
CA GLN A 264 -8.57 -10.10 7.14
C GLN A 264 -7.10 -10.26 7.60
N TRP A 265 -6.29 -11.11 6.93
CA TRP A 265 -4.88 -11.20 7.26
C TRP A 265 -4.13 -9.87 7.05
N MET A 266 -4.62 -9.00 6.15
CA MET A 266 -4.02 -7.69 5.87
C MET A 266 -4.10 -6.75 7.07
N THR A 267 -5.14 -6.87 7.89
CA THR A 267 -5.31 -6.05 9.10
C THR A 267 -4.25 -6.36 10.16
N LYS A 268 -3.67 -7.56 10.11
CA LYS A 268 -2.60 -7.99 11.02
C LYS A 268 -1.22 -7.44 10.64
N LEU A 269 -1.09 -6.83 9.45
CA LEU A 269 0.18 -6.24 9.02
C LEU A 269 0.54 -5.04 9.90
N LYS A 270 1.79 -5.00 10.34
CA LYS A 270 2.37 -3.82 10.98
C LYS A 270 2.67 -2.80 9.90
N VAL A 271 2.11 -1.60 10.01
CA VAL A 271 2.25 -0.53 9.02
C VAL A 271 3.08 0.63 9.56
N ASN A 272 3.74 1.36 8.65
CA ASN A 272 4.35 2.64 8.97
C ASN A 272 3.22 3.67 9.14
N PRO A 273 3.08 4.29 10.31
CA PRO A 273 1.96 5.20 10.55
C PRO A 273 1.92 6.40 9.60
N ASN A 274 3.06 6.88 9.12
CA ASN A 274 3.08 8.06 8.23
C ASN A 274 2.70 7.76 6.79
N THR A 275 2.87 6.52 6.33
CA THR A 275 2.63 6.14 4.92
C THR A 275 1.51 5.13 4.74
N GLY A 276 1.10 4.43 5.80
CA GLY A 276 0.18 3.29 5.75
C GLY A 276 0.77 2.03 5.12
N ASN A 277 2.01 2.06 4.63
CA ASN A 277 2.66 0.90 4.01
C ASN A 277 3.14 -0.10 5.04
N PRO A 278 3.10 -1.42 4.73
CA PRO A 278 3.68 -2.45 5.58
C PRO A 278 5.16 -2.20 5.87
N VAL A 279 5.59 -2.38 7.12
CA VAL A 279 7.01 -2.25 7.49
C VAL A 279 7.78 -3.52 7.15
N SER A 280 9.06 -3.37 6.75
CA SER A 280 9.95 -4.47 6.34
C SER A 280 10.44 -5.29 7.54
N THR A 281 9.53 -6.05 8.16
CA THR A 281 9.81 -6.94 9.29
C THR A 281 9.64 -8.41 8.88
N PRO A 282 10.39 -9.36 9.49
CA PRO A 282 10.17 -10.79 9.25
C PRO A 282 8.73 -11.24 9.52
N TYR A 283 8.06 -10.62 10.49
CA TYR A 283 6.65 -10.89 10.80
C TYR A 283 5.75 -10.60 9.58
N ASN A 284 5.85 -9.39 9.01
CA ASN A 284 5.06 -9.02 7.83
C ASN A 284 5.42 -9.87 6.60
N MET A 285 6.71 -10.14 6.40
CA MET A 285 7.17 -10.97 5.28
C MET A 285 6.56 -12.37 5.34
N LYS A 286 6.61 -13.02 6.50
CA LYS A 286 5.98 -14.32 6.71
C LYS A 286 4.48 -14.28 6.50
N LEU A 287 3.82 -13.29 7.08
CA LEU A 287 2.37 -13.14 6.96
C LEU A 287 1.94 -12.98 5.49
N ILE A 288 2.67 -12.19 4.70
CA ILE A 288 2.41 -12.00 3.27
C ILE A 288 2.66 -13.30 2.49
N ILE A 289 3.83 -13.94 2.63
CA ILE A 289 4.17 -15.16 1.89
C ILE A 289 3.20 -16.31 2.22
N GLU A 290 2.67 -16.35 3.44
CA GLU A 290 1.73 -17.39 3.85
C GLU A 290 0.29 -17.14 3.36
N ASN A 291 -0.12 -15.89 3.18
CA ASN A 291 -1.53 -15.53 2.97
C ASN A 291 -1.82 -14.82 1.65
N ASP A 292 -0.84 -14.24 0.96
CA ASP A 292 -1.08 -13.61 -0.34
C ASP A 292 -1.52 -14.65 -1.37
N PRO A 293 -2.77 -14.58 -1.91
CA PRO A 293 -3.33 -15.61 -2.78
C PRO A 293 -2.50 -15.86 -4.04
N VAL A 294 -1.68 -14.89 -4.43
CA VAL A 294 -0.86 -14.97 -5.64
C VAL A 294 0.37 -15.85 -5.45
N ILE A 295 0.92 -15.91 -4.24
CA ILE A 295 2.15 -16.65 -3.92
C ILE A 295 1.97 -17.70 -2.82
N ALA A 296 0.88 -17.62 -2.04
CA ALA A 296 0.63 -18.55 -0.95
C ALA A 296 0.53 -20.00 -1.42
N ASN A 297 1.06 -20.92 -0.62
CA ASN A 297 1.00 -22.36 -0.87
C ASN A 297 1.67 -22.83 -2.18
N LYS A 298 2.59 -22.05 -2.73
CA LYS A 298 3.29 -22.42 -3.97
C LYS A 298 4.71 -22.89 -3.76
N PHE A 299 5.26 -22.77 -2.54
CA PHE A 299 6.64 -23.11 -2.21
C PHE A 299 6.69 -24.29 -1.27
N TYR A 300 7.47 -25.32 -1.63
CA TYR A 300 7.60 -26.58 -0.89
C TYR A 300 9.04 -27.01 -0.86
N PHE A 301 9.46 -27.67 0.23
CA PHE A 301 10.77 -28.29 0.33
C PHE A 301 10.67 -29.80 0.14
N ASP A 302 11.32 -30.30 -0.91
CA ASP A 302 11.48 -31.73 -1.15
C ASP A 302 12.68 -32.26 -0.35
N GLU A 303 12.41 -32.97 0.75
CA GLU A 303 13.44 -33.52 1.63
C GLU A 303 14.28 -34.62 0.94
N PHE A 304 13.76 -35.25 -0.12
CA PHE A 304 14.47 -36.28 -0.84
C PHE A 304 15.46 -35.67 -1.84
N ALA A 305 15.05 -34.66 -2.57
CA ALA A 305 15.90 -33.97 -3.52
C ALA A 305 16.75 -32.85 -2.89
N ASP A 306 16.50 -32.50 -1.61
CA ASP A 306 17.12 -31.37 -0.90
C ASP A 306 16.98 -30.05 -1.70
N ARG A 307 15.79 -29.79 -2.22
CA ARG A 307 15.52 -28.67 -3.12
C ARG A 307 14.16 -28.04 -2.84
N VAL A 308 14.08 -26.73 -3.11
CA VAL A 308 12.81 -26.01 -3.11
C VAL A 308 12.13 -26.18 -4.46
N TYR A 309 10.85 -26.49 -4.45
CA TYR A 309 10.01 -26.56 -5.63
C TYR A 309 8.91 -25.50 -5.59
N ILE A 310 8.57 -25.02 -6.77
CA ILE A 310 7.43 -24.14 -7.03
C ILE A 310 6.35 -24.97 -7.72
N THR A 311 5.09 -24.72 -7.33
CA THR A 311 3.91 -25.33 -7.97
C THR A 311 2.99 -24.25 -8.52
N GLY A 312 2.54 -24.41 -9.76
CA GLY A 312 1.64 -23.46 -10.44
C GLY A 312 2.30 -22.14 -10.81
N SER A 313 1.54 -21.22 -11.39
CA SER A 313 2.01 -19.93 -11.89
C SER A 313 2.38 -18.97 -10.76
N LEU A 314 3.38 -18.14 -10.99
CA LEU A 314 3.80 -17.04 -10.12
C LEU A 314 3.69 -15.71 -10.87
N PRO A 315 3.64 -14.56 -10.19
CA PRO A 315 3.58 -13.24 -10.85
C PRO A 315 4.68 -13.00 -11.89
N TRP A 316 5.84 -13.60 -11.68
CA TRP A 316 7.00 -13.47 -12.56
C TRP A 316 7.21 -14.68 -13.47
N ASP A 317 6.33 -15.67 -13.42
CA ASP A 317 6.38 -16.88 -14.25
C ASP A 317 4.96 -17.40 -14.51
N ALA A 318 4.26 -16.72 -15.43
CA ALA A 318 2.91 -17.09 -15.84
C ALA A 318 2.88 -18.31 -16.79
N SER A 319 4.03 -18.72 -17.33
CA SER A 319 4.13 -19.82 -18.29
C SER A 319 3.81 -21.18 -17.67
N MET A 320 3.97 -21.32 -16.34
CA MET A 320 3.77 -22.56 -15.62
C MET A 320 2.36 -22.66 -15.05
N GLN A 321 1.38 -23.04 -15.87
CA GLN A 321 0.00 -23.20 -15.43
C GLN A 321 -0.25 -24.46 -14.58
N SER A 322 0.57 -25.50 -14.76
CA SER A 322 0.50 -26.76 -13.98
C SER A 322 1.88 -27.42 -13.90
N GLY A 323 2.07 -28.25 -12.88
CA GLY A 323 3.33 -28.96 -12.66
C GLY A 323 4.19 -28.36 -11.55
N LYS A 324 5.45 -28.78 -11.48
CA LYS A 324 6.45 -28.32 -10.52
C LYS A 324 7.77 -28.01 -11.21
N ARG A 325 8.47 -26.99 -10.74
CA ARG A 325 9.86 -26.71 -11.13
C ARG A 325 10.72 -26.36 -9.91
N VAL A 326 12.00 -26.49 -10.08
CA VAL A 326 12.98 -26.13 -9.03
C VAL A 326 13.05 -24.61 -8.90
N TRP A 327 13.14 -24.13 -7.67
CA TRP A 327 13.47 -22.76 -7.34
C TRP A 327 14.89 -22.41 -7.77
N GLY A 328 15.11 -21.28 -8.39
CA GLY A 328 16.40 -20.79 -8.83
C GLY A 328 16.72 -19.38 -8.34
N ASP A 329 17.96 -18.94 -8.57
CA ASP A 329 18.43 -17.60 -8.17
C ASP A 329 17.57 -16.46 -8.75
N GLY A 330 17.01 -16.68 -9.93
CA GLY A 330 16.07 -15.74 -10.55
C GLY A 330 14.78 -15.54 -9.74
N ASP A 331 14.29 -16.59 -9.09
CA ASP A 331 13.10 -16.54 -8.27
C ASP A 331 13.33 -15.74 -6.99
N ASP A 332 14.53 -15.81 -6.41
CA ASP A 332 14.90 -14.98 -5.26
C ASP A 332 14.82 -13.48 -5.59
N ALA A 333 15.32 -13.10 -6.77
CA ALA A 333 15.25 -11.72 -7.22
C ALA A 333 13.80 -11.30 -7.52
N ALA A 334 13.05 -12.15 -8.19
CA ALA A 334 11.67 -11.89 -8.58
C ALA A 334 10.73 -11.79 -7.36
N LEU A 335 10.88 -12.66 -6.35
CA LEU A 335 10.13 -12.56 -5.10
C LEU A 335 10.42 -11.24 -4.38
N ARG A 336 11.71 -10.81 -4.32
CA ARG A 336 12.05 -9.52 -3.72
C ARG A 336 11.40 -8.35 -4.45
N ASN A 337 11.42 -8.35 -5.77
CA ASN A 337 10.79 -7.32 -6.58
C ASN A 337 9.27 -7.31 -6.36
N TYR A 338 8.63 -8.48 -6.40
CA TYR A 338 7.20 -8.60 -6.12
C TYR A 338 6.82 -8.03 -4.75
N LEU A 339 7.55 -8.41 -3.68
CA LEU A 339 7.29 -7.90 -2.33
C LEU A 339 7.55 -6.40 -2.21
N SER A 340 8.54 -5.87 -2.95
CA SER A 340 8.80 -4.43 -3.03
C SER A 340 7.67 -3.69 -3.72
N ASP A 341 7.23 -4.17 -4.86
CA ASP A 341 6.22 -3.51 -5.68
C ASP A 341 4.83 -3.61 -5.04
N ALA A 342 4.41 -4.82 -4.64
CA ALA A 342 3.09 -5.07 -4.08
C ALA A 342 2.90 -4.55 -2.66
N TYR A 343 3.96 -4.53 -1.84
CA TYR A 343 3.85 -4.23 -0.40
C TYR A 343 4.84 -3.18 0.10
N GLY A 344 5.77 -2.72 -0.71
CA GLY A 344 6.85 -1.81 -0.29
C GLY A 344 7.86 -2.45 0.66
N ILE A 345 7.92 -3.78 0.69
CA ILE A 345 8.81 -4.53 1.59
C ILE A 345 10.17 -4.74 0.93
N SER A 346 11.23 -4.47 1.68
CA SER A 346 12.62 -4.62 1.26
C SER A 346 13.46 -5.33 2.32
N GLY A 347 14.63 -5.84 1.91
CA GLY A 347 15.59 -6.50 2.81
C GLY A 347 15.87 -7.95 2.40
N LYS A 348 16.94 -8.14 1.60
CA LYS A 348 17.31 -9.42 1.00
C LYS A 348 17.38 -10.58 2.02
N GLU A 349 18.13 -10.39 3.10
CA GLU A 349 18.34 -11.42 4.13
C GLU A 349 17.05 -11.75 4.86
N LYS A 350 16.28 -10.73 5.28
CA LYS A 350 15.02 -10.94 6.00
C LYS A 350 13.97 -11.69 5.16
N ILE A 351 13.92 -11.41 3.85
CA ILE A 351 13.03 -12.11 2.92
C ILE A 351 13.47 -13.57 2.78
N ALA A 352 14.76 -13.82 2.56
CA ALA A 352 15.31 -15.16 2.44
C ALA A 352 15.10 -16.00 3.71
N ASP A 353 15.35 -15.42 4.90
CA ASP A 353 15.13 -16.10 6.17
C ASP A 353 13.65 -16.43 6.40
N SER A 354 12.76 -15.46 6.08
CA SER A 354 11.32 -15.65 6.21
C SER A 354 10.80 -16.74 5.27
N LEU A 355 11.25 -16.75 4.02
CA LEU A 355 10.92 -17.79 3.05
C LEU A 355 11.42 -19.15 3.51
N THR A 356 12.68 -19.23 3.96
CA THR A 356 13.29 -20.46 4.46
C THR A 356 12.48 -21.04 5.62
N GLU A 357 12.07 -20.22 6.60
CA GLU A 357 11.25 -20.70 7.71
C GLU A 357 9.90 -21.27 7.26
N ILE A 358 9.25 -20.61 6.28
CA ILE A 358 7.96 -21.08 5.75
C ILE A 358 8.12 -22.39 5.01
N ILE A 359 9.12 -22.48 4.13
CA ILE A 359 9.42 -23.68 3.34
C ILE A 359 9.75 -24.86 4.24
N GLN A 360 10.53 -24.63 5.32
CA GLN A 360 10.87 -25.68 6.29
C GLN A 360 9.64 -26.22 7.04
N LYS A 361 8.59 -25.45 7.20
CA LYS A 361 7.30 -25.92 7.74
C LYS A 361 6.49 -26.74 6.73
N ARG A 362 6.80 -26.62 5.45
CA ARG A 362 6.10 -27.29 4.34
C ARG A 362 6.96 -28.34 3.66
N LYS A 363 7.69 -29.08 4.47
CA LYS A 363 8.49 -30.20 4.01
C LYS A 363 7.60 -31.36 3.59
N PHE A 364 7.98 -32.01 2.52
CA PHE A 364 7.41 -33.27 2.09
C PHE A 364 8.47 -34.18 1.53
N HIS A 365 8.21 -35.47 1.54
CA HIS A 365 9.11 -36.46 1.00
C HIS A 365 8.37 -37.29 -0.07
N PRO A 366 8.44 -36.87 -1.35
CA PRO A 366 7.55 -37.41 -2.38
C PRO A 366 7.64 -38.90 -2.53
N LEU A 367 8.86 -39.46 -2.42
CA LEU A 367 9.05 -40.89 -2.52
C LEU A 367 8.51 -41.68 -1.32
N LYS A 368 8.56 -41.12 -0.08
CA LYS A 368 7.88 -41.75 1.08
C LYS A 368 6.37 -41.73 0.93
N GLU A 369 5.80 -40.59 0.47
CA GLU A 369 4.38 -40.47 0.22
C GLU A 369 3.92 -41.46 -0.85
N TYR A 370 4.67 -41.55 -1.97
CA TYR A 370 4.39 -42.52 -3.01
C TYR A 370 4.41 -43.96 -2.47
N LEU A 371 5.49 -44.38 -1.83
CA LEU A 371 5.61 -45.73 -1.30
C LEU A 371 4.55 -46.06 -0.22
N SER A 372 4.17 -45.07 0.58
CA SER A 372 3.12 -45.22 1.61
C SER A 372 1.72 -45.28 1.02
N SER A 373 1.50 -44.71 -0.16
CA SER A 373 0.21 -44.74 -0.87
C SER A 373 -0.08 -46.05 -1.58
N LEU A 374 0.97 -46.89 -1.77
CA LEU A 374 0.83 -48.18 -2.46
C LEU A 374 -0.01 -49.17 -1.62
N ILE A 375 -0.96 -49.80 -2.24
CA ILE A 375 -1.78 -50.86 -1.64
C ILE A 375 -1.38 -52.21 -2.31
N TRP A 376 -0.96 -53.14 -1.49
CA TRP A 376 -0.63 -54.48 -2.00
C TRP A 376 -1.90 -55.23 -2.37
N ASP A 377 -1.93 -55.80 -3.58
CA ASP A 377 -3.00 -56.60 -4.10
C ASP A 377 -3.00 -58.09 -3.67
N GLY A 378 -2.06 -58.45 -2.80
CA GLY A 378 -1.93 -59.83 -2.28
C GLY A 378 -1.12 -60.79 -3.19
N VAL A 379 -0.61 -60.31 -4.33
CA VAL A 379 0.12 -61.17 -5.29
C VAL A 379 1.65 -61.02 -5.07
N PRO A 380 2.35 -62.10 -4.70
CA PRO A 380 3.82 -62.04 -4.49
C PRO A 380 4.57 -62.04 -5.83
N ARG A 381 5.12 -60.90 -6.24
CA ARG A 381 5.86 -60.71 -7.50
C ARG A 381 7.35 -60.55 -7.34
N VAL A 382 7.79 -60.09 -6.17
CA VAL A 382 9.16 -59.62 -5.96
C VAL A 382 10.22 -60.69 -6.29
N ASP A 383 9.98 -61.91 -5.91
CA ASP A 383 10.93 -62.98 -6.05
C ASP A 383 11.13 -63.45 -7.50
N THR A 384 10.13 -63.27 -8.34
CA THR A 384 10.15 -63.72 -9.74
C THR A 384 10.40 -62.61 -10.74
N LEU A 385 10.55 -61.36 -10.29
CA LEU A 385 10.74 -60.20 -11.17
C LEU A 385 11.82 -60.37 -12.23
N LEU A 386 12.98 -60.88 -11.84
CA LEU A 386 14.09 -61.08 -12.80
C LEU A 386 13.80 -62.19 -13.80
N THR A 387 13.08 -63.23 -13.37
CA THR A 387 12.66 -64.34 -14.24
C THR A 387 11.56 -63.90 -15.20
N ASP A 388 10.52 -63.28 -14.68
CA ASP A 388 9.33 -62.94 -15.44
C ASP A 388 9.58 -61.83 -16.47
N TYR A 389 10.40 -60.84 -16.14
CA TYR A 389 10.61 -59.65 -17.00
C TYR A 389 11.93 -59.64 -17.75
N LEU A 390 12.96 -60.35 -17.27
CA LEU A 390 14.31 -60.33 -17.87
C LEU A 390 14.78 -61.71 -18.31
N GLY A 391 13.97 -62.76 -18.10
CA GLY A 391 14.29 -64.12 -18.50
C GLY A 391 15.50 -64.75 -17.72
N ALA A 392 15.76 -64.26 -16.50
CA ALA A 392 16.78 -64.85 -15.65
C ALA A 392 16.40 -66.26 -15.18
N LEU A 393 17.39 -67.11 -14.91
CA LEU A 393 17.14 -68.41 -14.34
C LEU A 393 16.49 -68.33 -12.96
N ASP A 394 15.43 -69.10 -12.74
CA ASP A 394 14.74 -69.16 -11.47
C ASP A 394 15.56 -69.96 -10.45
N THR A 395 16.31 -69.30 -9.62
CA THR A 395 17.15 -69.91 -8.60
C THR A 395 16.92 -69.21 -7.24
N ALA A 396 17.30 -69.93 -6.16
CA ALA A 396 17.26 -69.34 -4.83
C ALA A 396 18.11 -68.05 -4.74
N TYR A 397 19.20 -67.99 -5.52
CA TYR A 397 20.07 -66.81 -5.58
C TYR A 397 19.40 -65.61 -6.28
N THR A 398 18.81 -65.81 -7.46
CA THR A 398 18.17 -64.75 -8.22
C THR A 398 16.98 -64.17 -7.45
N ARG A 399 16.15 -64.99 -6.83
CA ARG A 399 15.05 -64.62 -5.93
C ARG A 399 15.56 -63.80 -4.73
N ALA A 400 16.61 -64.26 -4.03
CA ALA A 400 17.15 -63.57 -2.88
C ALA A 400 17.83 -62.25 -3.26
N ALA A 401 18.54 -62.18 -4.40
CA ALA A 401 19.20 -60.97 -4.88
C ALA A 401 18.22 -59.82 -5.13
N ILE A 402 17.18 -60.08 -5.91
CA ILE A 402 16.20 -59.01 -6.22
C ILE A 402 15.40 -58.61 -4.98
N ARG A 403 14.97 -59.57 -4.14
CA ARG A 403 14.25 -59.27 -2.89
C ARG A 403 15.08 -58.38 -1.97
N LYS A 404 16.34 -58.74 -1.72
CA LYS A 404 17.21 -57.92 -0.85
C LYS A 404 17.48 -56.55 -1.41
N CYS A 405 17.69 -56.42 -2.72
CA CYS A 405 17.89 -55.14 -3.38
C CYS A 405 16.69 -54.22 -3.22
N LEU A 406 15.47 -54.67 -3.54
CA LEU A 406 14.28 -53.87 -3.43
C LEU A 406 13.90 -53.53 -1.97
N VAL A 407 14.04 -54.49 -1.05
CA VAL A 407 13.87 -54.27 0.38
C VAL A 407 14.85 -53.20 0.88
N ALA A 408 16.11 -53.26 0.47
CA ALA A 408 17.09 -52.26 0.83
C ALA A 408 16.77 -50.88 0.23
N ALA A 409 16.33 -50.84 -1.01
CA ALA A 409 15.90 -49.59 -1.66
C ALA A 409 14.78 -48.92 -0.91
N VAL A 410 13.73 -49.65 -0.51
CA VAL A 410 12.62 -49.14 0.32
C VAL A 410 13.09 -48.77 1.74
N ALA A 411 13.88 -49.64 2.37
CA ALA A 411 14.38 -49.42 3.73
C ALA A 411 15.18 -48.13 3.86
N ARG A 412 15.99 -47.78 2.87
CA ARG A 412 16.77 -46.53 2.85
C ARG A 412 15.92 -45.29 2.77
N VAL A 413 14.75 -45.34 2.12
CA VAL A 413 13.82 -44.23 2.07
C VAL A 413 13.21 -43.97 3.45
N PHE A 414 12.80 -45.03 4.16
CA PHE A 414 12.15 -44.88 5.47
C PHE A 414 13.15 -44.77 6.64
N ARG A 415 14.36 -45.28 6.45
CA ARG A 415 15.44 -45.24 7.46
C ARG A 415 16.74 -44.83 6.77
N PRO A 416 16.97 -43.54 6.50
CA PRO A 416 18.23 -43.05 5.94
C PRO A 416 19.42 -43.51 6.74
N GLY A 417 20.50 -43.95 6.04
CA GLY A 417 21.68 -44.48 6.69
C GLY A 417 21.67 -46.00 6.93
N VAL A 418 20.59 -46.71 6.64
CA VAL A 418 20.60 -48.18 6.67
C VAL A 418 21.69 -48.73 5.73
N LYS A 419 22.53 -49.57 6.30
CA LYS A 419 23.67 -50.16 5.59
C LYS A 419 23.21 -51.23 4.60
N PHE A 420 23.63 -51.08 3.35
CA PHE A 420 23.49 -52.08 2.29
C PHE A 420 24.66 -51.92 1.31
N ASP A 421 25.65 -52.77 1.44
CA ASP A 421 26.93 -52.63 0.74
C ASP A 421 27.00 -53.45 -0.57
N ASN A 422 25.85 -53.89 -1.08
CA ASN A 422 25.80 -54.70 -2.30
C ASN A 422 25.16 -53.87 -3.44
N MET A 423 25.70 -54.05 -4.63
CA MET A 423 25.15 -53.56 -5.87
C MET A 423 24.73 -54.74 -6.72
N ILE A 424 23.49 -54.70 -7.24
CA ILE A 424 23.00 -55.71 -8.17
C ILE A 424 23.54 -55.42 -9.57
N ILE A 425 24.11 -56.43 -10.22
CA ILE A 425 24.64 -56.32 -11.58
C ILE A 425 23.81 -57.22 -12.50
N LEU A 426 23.17 -56.63 -13.52
CA LEU A 426 22.41 -57.37 -14.53
C LEU A 426 23.29 -57.56 -15.77
N ALA A 427 23.75 -58.78 -15.97
CA ALA A 427 24.52 -59.18 -17.15
C ALA A 427 23.60 -59.89 -18.17
N GLY A 428 23.74 -59.57 -19.45
CA GLY A 428 22.94 -60.16 -20.50
C GLY A 428 23.02 -59.41 -21.82
N ARG A 429 22.41 -59.95 -22.88
CA ARG A 429 22.43 -59.34 -24.22
C ARG A 429 21.87 -57.92 -24.23
N GLN A 430 22.34 -57.12 -25.16
CA GLN A 430 21.78 -55.80 -25.42
C GLN A 430 20.29 -55.96 -25.89
N GLY A 431 19.45 -55.05 -25.49
CA GLY A 431 18.04 -55.06 -25.85
C GLY A 431 17.12 -55.94 -24.97
N LEU A 432 17.63 -56.57 -23.89
CA LEU A 432 16.81 -57.34 -22.94
C LEU A 432 15.91 -56.48 -22.03
N GLY A 433 15.99 -55.17 -22.12
CA GLY A 433 15.18 -54.29 -21.30
C GLY A 433 15.69 -54.07 -19.86
N LYS A 434 16.98 -54.28 -19.59
CA LYS A 434 17.59 -54.13 -18.25
C LYS A 434 17.39 -52.72 -17.69
N SER A 435 17.73 -51.68 -18.46
CA SER A 435 17.55 -50.27 -18.07
C SER A 435 16.07 -49.89 -18.03
N THR A 436 15.25 -50.40 -18.95
CA THR A 436 13.80 -50.21 -18.92
C THR A 436 13.17 -50.78 -17.65
N PHE A 437 13.67 -51.93 -17.17
CA PHE A 437 13.19 -52.53 -15.92
C PHE A 437 13.43 -51.59 -14.72
N TRP A 438 14.62 -51.05 -14.56
CA TRP A 438 14.95 -50.13 -13.47
C TRP A 438 14.24 -48.79 -13.62
N ASN A 439 14.13 -48.28 -14.82
CA ASN A 439 13.40 -47.02 -15.12
C ASN A 439 11.91 -47.15 -14.72
N ARG A 440 11.27 -48.29 -15.05
CA ARG A 440 9.88 -48.54 -14.66
C ARG A 440 9.65 -48.68 -13.16
N LEU A 441 10.63 -49.20 -12.43
CA LEU A 441 10.59 -49.30 -10.96
C LEU A 441 10.90 -47.94 -10.29
N GLY A 442 11.84 -47.19 -10.87
CA GLY A 442 12.28 -45.91 -10.31
C GLY A 442 11.37 -44.73 -10.63
N LEU A 443 10.53 -44.85 -11.68
CA LEU A 443 9.66 -43.79 -12.15
C LEU A 443 10.44 -42.47 -12.34
N ASP A 444 9.91 -41.35 -11.84
CA ASP A 444 10.54 -40.03 -11.88
C ASP A 444 11.84 -39.93 -11.03
N TRP A 445 12.09 -40.93 -10.19
CA TRP A 445 13.29 -41.02 -9.33
C TRP A 445 14.34 -41.98 -9.86
N TYR A 446 14.32 -42.29 -11.16
CA TYR A 446 15.35 -43.07 -11.84
C TYR A 446 16.34 -42.16 -12.56
N SER A 447 17.62 -42.52 -12.52
CA SER A 447 18.68 -41.87 -13.32
C SER A 447 19.68 -42.88 -13.84
N ASP A 448 20.11 -42.68 -15.08
CA ASP A 448 21.23 -43.39 -15.74
C ASP A 448 22.39 -42.42 -16.05
N SER A 449 22.37 -41.23 -15.51
CA SER A 449 23.30 -40.14 -15.84
C SER A 449 24.56 -40.09 -14.94
N LEU A 450 24.76 -41.07 -14.05
CA LEU A 450 25.90 -41.07 -13.17
C LEU A 450 27.19 -41.38 -13.97
N SER A 451 28.01 -40.32 -14.14
CA SER A 451 29.24 -40.35 -14.94
C SER A 451 30.52 -40.40 -14.08
N THR A 452 30.42 -40.05 -12.80
CA THR A 452 31.55 -40.02 -11.86
C THR A 452 31.14 -40.54 -10.48
N PHE A 453 32.09 -41.13 -9.76
CA PHE A 453 31.90 -41.60 -8.38
C PHE A 453 32.63 -40.73 -7.35
N GLU A 454 33.37 -39.75 -7.80
CA GLU A 454 34.21 -38.92 -6.95
C GLU A 454 33.79 -37.48 -6.91
N GLY A 455 34.00 -36.84 -5.75
CA GLY A 455 33.82 -35.40 -5.57
C GLY A 455 32.41 -34.95 -5.37
N LYS A 456 32.25 -33.64 -5.39
CA LYS A 456 30.96 -32.93 -5.16
C LYS A 456 29.96 -33.23 -6.29
N GLU A 457 30.45 -33.32 -7.52
CA GLU A 457 29.64 -33.59 -8.72
C GLU A 457 28.89 -34.92 -8.61
N ALA A 458 29.56 -35.98 -8.13
CA ALA A 458 28.92 -37.27 -7.88
C ALA A 458 27.75 -37.14 -6.88
N SER A 459 27.97 -36.41 -5.79
CA SER A 459 26.92 -36.17 -4.78
C SER A 459 25.73 -35.39 -5.35
N GLU A 460 25.98 -34.42 -6.20
CA GLU A 460 24.93 -33.62 -6.86
C GLU A 460 24.11 -34.46 -7.86
N LEU A 461 24.76 -35.38 -8.60
CA LEU A 461 24.09 -36.30 -9.53
C LEU A 461 23.22 -37.34 -8.83
N LEU A 462 23.44 -37.59 -7.53
CA LEU A 462 22.65 -38.54 -6.74
C LEU A 462 21.40 -37.91 -6.15
N GLN A 463 21.36 -36.58 -6.03
CA GLN A 463 20.24 -35.87 -5.36
C GLN A 463 18.93 -36.05 -6.11
N GLY A 464 17.89 -36.49 -5.39
CA GLY A 464 16.54 -36.64 -5.91
C GLY A 464 16.29 -37.91 -6.70
N TYR A 465 17.27 -38.85 -6.74
CA TYR A 465 17.12 -40.13 -7.39
C TYR A 465 17.11 -41.29 -6.40
N TRP A 466 16.20 -42.23 -6.59
CA TRP A 466 16.02 -43.43 -5.78
C TRP A 466 16.76 -44.63 -6.36
N ILE A 467 16.65 -44.81 -7.67
CA ILE A 467 17.29 -45.86 -8.43
C ILE A 467 18.26 -45.18 -9.41
N ILE A 468 19.54 -45.55 -9.28
CA ILE A 468 20.59 -45.01 -10.13
C ILE A 468 21.25 -46.18 -10.86
N GLU A 469 21.24 -46.12 -12.18
CA GLU A 469 21.89 -47.09 -13.05
C GLU A 469 23.26 -46.60 -13.45
N VAL A 470 24.24 -47.52 -13.35
CA VAL A 470 25.56 -47.35 -13.93
C VAL A 470 25.61 -48.19 -15.20
N GLY A 471 25.37 -47.55 -16.36
CA GLY A 471 25.18 -48.23 -17.64
C GLY A 471 26.41 -48.94 -18.18
N GLU A 472 27.58 -48.39 -17.92
CA GLU A 472 28.86 -48.99 -18.36
C GLU A 472 29.88 -49.01 -17.22
N LEU A 473 30.40 -50.21 -16.89
CA LEU A 473 31.47 -50.40 -15.90
C LEU A 473 32.83 -49.79 -16.34
N ALA A 474 32.93 -49.29 -17.58
CA ALA A 474 34.12 -48.66 -18.10
C ALA A 474 34.57 -47.41 -17.32
N GLY A 475 33.63 -46.75 -16.61
CA GLY A 475 33.91 -45.63 -15.70
C GLY A 475 34.62 -46.03 -14.40
N LEU A 476 34.54 -47.33 -14.00
CA LEU A 476 35.15 -47.85 -12.78
C LEU A 476 36.65 -48.14 -12.94
N ASN A 477 37.18 -48.19 -14.17
CA ASN A 477 38.56 -48.50 -14.45
C ASN A 477 39.51 -47.30 -14.45
N LYS A 478 39.07 -46.14 -14.00
CA LYS A 478 39.92 -44.93 -13.88
C LYS A 478 40.13 -44.49 -12.44
N ALA A 479 39.83 -45.34 -11.47
CA ALA A 479 40.12 -45.10 -10.05
C ALA A 479 41.29 -46.02 -9.60
#